data_30a111032cc31a69b70d63893c0d62fd
#
_entry.id   30a111032cc31a69b70d63893c0d62fd
#
_cell.length_a   1.000
_cell.length_b   1.000
_cell.length_c   1.000
_cell.angle_alpha   90.00
_cell.angle_beta   90.00
_cell.angle_gamma   90.00
#
_symmetry.space_group_name_H-M   'P 1'
#
loop_
_entity.id
_entity.type
_entity.pdbx_description
1 polymer ?
#
loop_
_entity_poly.entity_id
_entity_poly.type
_entity_poly.pdbx_seq_one_letter_code
_entity_poly.pdbx_strand_id
1 'polypeptide(L)'
;MTPIRRDSIENHRGHTVLGFAPGSAPLVIDCGAHKGEFAASVHAAWGARCHSIEASPVLYANLDLPAGSVGYNFAVAGQDGEVGFDILDNPEASHVGSGDGSGDGRQITVPARGLAGFLDEVAPGTIDLLKLDIEGSEIAALQSLGERHLARIGQITAEFHDFCGYVTSGEVDAAIARLKGAGFAAFPFSWHTRGDVLMVNQALHPLSTIDRFRIGRVERYRRGLHRVLRRQG
;
A
#
# COMPACT_ATOMS: atom_id res chain seq x y z
N MET A 1 3.47 -6.06 -18.34
CA MET A 1 4.08 -5.58 -17.08
C MET A 1 5.17 -4.58 -17.38
N THR A 2 5.15 -3.46 -16.70
CA THR A 2 6.13 -2.40 -16.88
C THR A 2 7.44 -2.76 -16.18
N PRO A 3 8.61 -2.65 -16.85
CA PRO A 3 9.89 -2.95 -16.24
C PRO A 3 10.22 -1.96 -15.12
N ILE A 4 10.65 -2.48 -13.97
CA ILE A 4 11.15 -1.65 -12.88
C ILE A 4 12.59 -1.17 -13.13
N ARG A 5 12.93 -0.04 -12.57
CA ARG A 5 14.30 0.47 -12.47
C ARG A 5 14.92 0.01 -11.16
N ARG A 6 15.71 -1.06 -11.19
CA ARG A 6 16.33 -1.64 -9.98
C ARG A 6 17.30 -0.68 -9.29
N ASP A 7 17.82 0.30 -10.01
CA ASP A 7 18.71 1.36 -9.52
C ASP A 7 17.97 2.57 -8.91
N SER A 8 16.65 2.65 -9.08
CA SER A 8 15.80 3.74 -8.61
C SER A 8 14.94 3.29 -7.43
N ILE A 9 15.36 3.63 -6.22
CA ILE A 9 14.56 3.42 -5.02
C ILE A 9 13.95 4.77 -4.66
N GLU A 10 12.62 4.85 -4.76
CA GLU A 10 11.86 6.07 -4.61
C GLU A 10 10.96 6.00 -3.38
N ASN A 11 10.58 7.15 -2.85
CA ASN A 11 9.58 7.24 -1.79
C ASN A 11 8.49 8.21 -2.21
N HIS A 12 7.28 7.68 -2.32
CA HIS A 12 6.08 8.44 -2.65
C HIS A 12 5.17 8.47 -1.43
N ARG A 13 5.03 9.63 -0.79
CA ARG A 13 4.14 9.86 0.35
C ARG A 13 4.29 8.83 1.50
N GLY A 14 5.52 8.49 1.84
CA GLY A 14 5.81 7.50 2.90
C GLY A 14 6.15 6.09 2.37
N HIS A 15 5.62 5.71 1.21
CA HIS A 15 5.76 4.39 0.63
C HIS A 15 7.01 4.23 -0.23
N THR A 16 7.80 3.21 0.07
CA THR A 16 9.01 2.87 -0.69
C THR A 16 8.68 1.90 -1.82
N VAL A 17 9.22 2.20 -2.99
CA VAL A 17 9.04 1.41 -4.21
C VAL A 17 10.32 1.38 -5.05
N LEU A 18 10.43 0.43 -5.98
CA LEU A 18 11.37 0.52 -7.08
C LEU A 18 10.68 1.28 -8.21
N GLY A 19 11.33 2.34 -8.70
CA GLY A 19 10.76 3.25 -9.68
C GLY A 19 10.56 2.61 -11.05
N PHE A 20 9.81 3.30 -11.88
CA PHE A 20 9.59 2.96 -13.30
C PHE A 20 10.21 4.06 -14.19
N ALA A 21 10.32 3.79 -15.47
CA ALA A 21 10.79 4.82 -16.40
C ALA A 21 9.73 5.94 -16.52
N PRO A 22 10.13 7.22 -16.62
CA PRO A 22 9.22 8.31 -16.89
C PRO A 22 8.38 8.03 -18.14
N GLY A 23 7.06 8.26 -18.07
CA GLY A 23 6.13 8.01 -19.18
C GLY A 23 5.81 6.55 -19.47
N SER A 24 6.28 5.61 -18.65
CA SER A 24 5.99 4.16 -18.84
C SER A 24 4.55 3.77 -18.48
N ALA A 25 3.81 4.65 -17.82
CA ALA A 25 2.41 4.51 -17.46
C ALA A 25 2.05 3.20 -16.73
N PRO A 26 2.75 2.83 -15.63
CA PRO A 26 2.44 1.62 -14.89
C PRO A 26 1.01 1.64 -14.34
N LEU A 27 0.41 0.44 -14.19
CA LEU A 27 -0.87 0.27 -13.52
C LEU A 27 -0.65 0.15 -12.01
N VAL A 28 -1.28 1.03 -11.27
CA VAL A 28 -1.18 1.12 -9.82
C VAL A 28 -2.56 0.90 -9.18
N ILE A 29 -2.61 0.06 -8.16
CA ILE A 29 -3.76 -0.05 -7.26
C ILE A 29 -3.38 0.65 -5.96
N ASP A 30 -4.11 1.69 -5.61
CA ASP A 30 -3.84 2.57 -4.47
C ASP A 30 -4.96 2.39 -3.43
N CYS A 31 -4.74 1.52 -2.45
CA CYS A 31 -5.67 1.27 -1.36
C CYS A 31 -5.37 2.21 -0.19
N GLY A 32 -6.34 3.06 0.17
CA GLY A 32 -6.20 4.18 1.10
C GLY A 32 -5.69 5.43 0.37
N ALA A 33 -6.50 5.93 -0.58
CA ALA A 33 -6.07 7.00 -1.47
C ALA A 33 -6.05 8.37 -0.80
N HIS A 34 -6.77 8.55 0.32
CA HIS A 34 -6.88 9.81 1.05
C HIS A 34 -7.33 10.95 0.12
N LYS A 35 -6.49 11.95 -0.14
CA LYS A 35 -6.75 13.07 -1.05
C LYS A 35 -6.17 12.87 -2.47
N GLY A 36 -5.64 11.69 -2.78
CA GLY A 36 -5.03 11.38 -4.10
C GLY A 36 -3.55 11.72 -4.22
N GLU A 37 -2.89 12.11 -3.14
CA GLU A 37 -1.50 12.59 -3.17
C GLU A 37 -0.50 11.53 -3.61
N PHE A 38 -0.72 10.24 -3.27
CA PHE A 38 0.11 9.15 -3.74
C PHE A 38 -0.06 8.98 -5.26
N ALA A 39 -1.30 8.92 -5.74
CA ALA A 39 -1.61 8.80 -7.16
C ALA A 39 -1.01 9.97 -7.97
N ALA A 40 -1.12 11.21 -7.47
CA ALA A 40 -0.52 12.38 -8.09
C ALA A 40 1.01 12.27 -8.17
N SER A 41 1.66 11.81 -7.08
CA SER A 41 3.12 11.65 -7.00
C SER A 41 3.64 10.62 -8.00
N VAL A 42 3.03 9.44 -8.10
CA VAL A 42 3.46 8.38 -9.03
C VAL A 42 3.08 8.71 -10.49
N HIS A 43 2.00 9.45 -10.70
CA HIS A 43 1.67 9.97 -12.03
C HIS A 43 2.71 10.98 -12.51
N ALA A 44 3.10 11.94 -11.68
CA ALA A 44 4.12 12.93 -12.01
C ALA A 44 5.48 12.27 -12.32
N ALA A 45 5.84 11.21 -11.60
CA ALA A 45 7.11 10.50 -11.79
C ALA A 45 7.13 9.62 -13.04
N TRP A 46 6.04 8.88 -13.32
CA TRP A 46 6.03 7.79 -14.30
C TRP A 46 4.89 7.85 -15.32
N GLY A 47 3.93 8.76 -15.16
CA GLY A 47 2.69 8.77 -15.93
C GLY A 47 1.75 7.63 -15.48
N ALA A 48 1.85 7.16 -14.25
CA ALA A 48 1.08 6.05 -13.72
C ALA A 48 -0.44 6.28 -13.86
N ARG A 49 -1.18 5.20 -14.09
CA ARG A 49 -2.65 5.17 -14.03
C ARG A 49 -3.06 4.43 -12.78
N CYS A 50 -3.88 5.07 -11.94
CA CYS A 50 -4.25 4.53 -10.64
C CYS A 50 -5.73 4.13 -10.59
N HIS A 51 -6.00 2.97 -9.98
CA HIS A 51 -7.29 2.67 -9.37
C HIS A 51 -7.15 2.97 -7.89
N SER A 52 -7.75 4.08 -7.44
CA SER A 52 -7.57 4.63 -6.10
C SER A 52 -8.82 4.41 -5.26
N ILE A 53 -8.67 3.77 -4.11
CA ILE A 53 -9.78 3.36 -3.25
C ILE A 53 -9.68 4.15 -1.94
N GLU A 54 -10.79 4.80 -1.56
CA GLU A 54 -10.90 5.56 -0.32
C GLU A 54 -12.20 5.20 0.40
N ALA A 55 -12.09 4.78 1.67
CA ALA A 55 -13.23 4.34 2.48
C ALA A 55 -14.05 5.52 3.01
N SER A 56 -13.39 6.60 3.41
CA SER A 56 -14.06 7.80 3.93
C SER A 56 -14.86 8.50 2.83
N PRO A 57 -16.19 8.63 2.94
CA PRO A 57 -16.99 9.39 1.97
C PRO A 57 -16.58 10.86 1.89
N VAL A 58 -16.10 11.42 3.01
CA VAL A 58 -15.67 12.82 3.11
C VAL A 58 -14.36 13.03 2.35
N LEU A 59 -13.38 12.14 2.51
CA LEU A 59 -12.12 12.20 1.78
C LEU A 59 -12.35 11.89 0.29
N TYR A 60 -13.15 10.88 -0.02
CA TYR A 60 -13.49 10.52 -1.38
C TYR A 60 -14.16 11.66 -2.16
N ALA A 61 -15.05 12.42 -1.52
CA ALA A 61 -15.69 13.58 -2.14
C ALA A 61 -14.69 14.70 -2.53
N ASN A 62 -13.51 14.69 -1.91
CA ASN A 62 -12.42 15.64 -2.16
C ASN A 62 -11.20 14.98 -2.83
N LEU A 63 -11.38 13.75 -3.37
CA LEU A 63 -10.31 12.99 -4.00
C LEU A 63 -9.92 13.63 -5.33
N ASP A 64 -8.68 14.11 -5.43
CA ASP A 64 -8.13 14.70 -6.65
C ASP A 64 -7.19 13.71 -7.34
N LEU A 65 -7.60 13.20 -8.49
CA LEU A 65 -6.87 12.17 -9.21
C LEU A 65 -6.34 12.70 -10.56
N PRO A 66 -5.12 12.30 -10.93
CA PRO A 66 -4.56 12.65 -12.23
C PRO A 66 -5.33 11.97 -13.38
N ALA A 67 -5.18 12.53 -14.56
CA ALA A 67 -5.84 12.04 -15.77
C ALA A 67 -5.56 10.55 -16.03
N GLY A 68 -6.60 9.78 -16.37
CA GLY A 68 -6.52 8.34 -16.60
C GLY A 68 -6.57 7.47 -15.36
N SER A 69 -6.73 8.08 -14.17
CA SER A 69 -6.98 7.36 -12.92
C SER A 69 -8.47 7.33 -12.57
N VAL A 70 -8.89 6.34 -11.77
CA VAL A 70 -10.28 6.13 -11.37
C VAL A 70 -10.36 5.99 -9.86
N GLY A 71 -11.32 6.70 -9.22
CA GLY A 71 -11.60 6.63 -7.79
C GLY A 71 -12.77 5.71 -7.45
N TYR A 72 -12.70 5.08 -6.27
CA TYR A 72 -13.71 4.17 -5.74
C TYR A 72 -13.95 4.46 -4.27
N ASN A 73 -15.25 4.53 -3.85
CA ASN A 73 -15.59 4.77 -2.44
C ASN A 73 -16.09 3.47 -1.78
N PHE A 74 -15.19 2.76 -1.15
CA PHE A 74 -15.46 1.61 -0.29
C PHE A 74 -14.24 1.29 0.58
N ALA A 75 -14.44 0.53 1.67
CA ALA A 75 -13.35 0.00 2.47
C ALA A 75 -12.80 -1.29 1.83
N VAL A 76 -11.47 -1.38 1.69
CA VAL A 76 -10.80 -2.61 1.27
C VAL A 76 -10.82 -3.59 2.45
N ALA A 77 -11.29 -4.82 2.20
CA ALA A 77 -11.44 -5.86 3.21
C ALA A 77 -11.00 -7.24 2.67
N GLY A 78 -11.15 -8.28 3.51
CA GLY A 78 -10.92 -9.66 3.09
C GLY A 78 -12.07 -10.23 2.22
N GLN A 79 -13.27 -9.68 2.36
CA GLN A 79 -14.50 -10.11 1.65
C GLN A 79 -15.46 -8.94 1.47
N ASP A 80 -16.44 -9.12 0.57
CA ASP A 80 -17.50 -8.13 0.35
C ASP A 80 -18.47 -8.06 1.54
N GLY A 81 -19.02 -6.88 1.79
CA GLY A 81 -19.98 -6.63 2.86
C GLY A 81 -20.07 -5.16 3.23
N GLU A 82 -20.26 -4.91 4.50
CA GLU A 82 -20.26 -3.59 5.12
C GLU A 82 -19.37 -3.62 6.35
N VAL A 83 -18.70 -2.49 6.64
CA VAL A 83 -17.86 -2.32 7.84
C VAL A 83 -18.20 -1.03 8.56
N GLY A 84 -18.09 -1.06 9.88
CA GLY A 84 -18.10 0.17 10.69
C GLY A 84 -16.86 0.98 10.36
N PHE A 85 -17.01 2.27 10.19
CA PHE A 85 -15.94 3.21 9.91
C PHE A 85 -16.06 4.40 10.86
N ASP A 86 -15.01 4.64 11.63
CA ASP A 86 -14.98 5.72 12.60
C ASP A 86 -14.46 7.00 11.93
N ILE A 87 -15.34 7.99 11.78
CA ILE A 87 -14.96 9.32 11.34
C ILE A 87 -14.57 10.12 12.60
N LEU A 88 -13.29 10.37 12.74
CA LEU A 88 -12.78 11.23 13.80
C LEU A 88 -12.90 12.70 13.39
N ASP A 89 -12.87 13.62 14.37
CA ASP A 89 -12.86 15.07 14.12
C ASP A 89 -11.66 15.49 13.23
N ASN A 90 -10.56 14.73 13.30
CA ASN A 90 -9.51 14.78 12.29
C ASN A 90 -9.76 13.69 11.23
N PRO A 91 -10.25 14.03 10.03
CA PRO A 91 -10.53 13.05 8.97
C PRO A 91 -9.33 12.21 8.54
N GLU A 92 -8.11 12.72 8.79
CA GLU A 92 -6.84 12.04 8.45
C GLU A 92 -6.54 10.85 9.37
N ALA A 93 -7.22 10.74 10.52
CA ALA A 93 -7.08 9.64 11.48
C ALA A 93 -8.25 8.64 11.44
N SER A 94 -9.16 8.76 10.47
CA SER A 94 -10.36 7.91 10.36
C SER A 94 -9.97 6.50 9.91
N HIS A 95 -10.52 5.46 10.55
CA HIS A 95 -10.16 4.05 10.32
C HIS A 95 -11.38 3.13 10.37
N VAL A 96 -11.22 1.88 9.95
CA VAL A 96 -12.23 0.84 10.12
C VAL A 96 -12.41 0.56 11.62
N GLY A 97 -13.60 0.83 12.14
CA GLY A 97 -13.90 0.76 13.58
C GLY A 97 -13.79 -0.66 14.13
N SER A 98 -13.24 -0.78 15.33
CA SER A 98 -13.16 -2.04 16.08
C SER A 98 -14.51 -2.53 16.61
N GLY A 99 -15.58 -1.76 16.45
CA GLY A 99 -16.94 -2.10 16.88
C GLY A 99 -17.23 -1.95 18.36
N ASP A 100 -16.26 -1.47 19.17
CA ASP A 100 -16.43 -1.33 20.63
C ASP A 100 -16.94 0.04 21.07
N GLY A 101 -17.14 0.98 20.13
CA GLY A 101 -17.75 2.30 20.42
C GLY A 101 -16.93 3.20 21.34
N SER A 102 -15.65 2.93 21.52
CA SER A 102 -14.79 3.65 22.48
C SER A 102 -14.16 4.94 21.93
N GLY A 103 -14.47 5.34 20.69
CA GLY A 103 -13.93 6.55 20.06
C GLY A 103 -14.88 7.73 20.13
N ASP A 104 -14.34 8.94 20.34
CA ASP A 104 -15.08 10.23 20.30
C ASP A 104 -15.58 10.60 18.88
N GLY A 105 -15.49 9.68 17.90
CA GLY A 105 -15.85 9.87 16.51
C GLY A 105 -17.29 9.44 16.19
N ARG A 106 -17.82 9.95 15.06
CA ARG A 106 -19.09 9.49 14.50
C ARG A 106 -18.85 8.17 13.74
N GLN A 107 -19.43 7.08 14.21
CA GLN A 107 -19.42 5.82 13.48
C GLN A 107 -20.43 5.85 12.33
N ILE A 108 -19.99 5.46 11.14
CA ILE A 108 -20.83 5.23 9.97
C ILE A 108 -20.59 3.82 9.45
N THR A 109 -21.53 3.33 8.66
CA THR A 109 -21.34 2.08 7.91
C THR A 109 -20.94 2.45 6.48
N VAL A 110 -19.88 1.82 5.97
CA VAL A 110 -19.43 1.98 4.59
C VAL A 110 -19.42 0.63 3.86
N PRO A 111 -19.65 0.61 2.54
CA PRO A 111 -19.47 -0.59 1.76
C PRO A 111 -18.04 -1.12 1.90
N ALA A 112 -17.91 -2.44 1.99
CA ALA A 112 -16.62 -3.11 2.00
C ALA A 112 -16.51 -4.07 0.82
N ARG A 113 -15.32 -4.13 0.20
CA ARG A 113 -15.06 -5.08 -0.89
C ARG A 113 -13.79 -5.87 -0.65
N GLY A 114 -13.87 -7.16 -0.93
CA GLY A 114 -12.71 -8.04 -0.93
C GLY A 114 -11.72 -7.64 -2.03
N LEU A 115 -10.45 -7.45 -1.64
CA LEU A 115 -9.42 -6.99 -2.59
C LEU A 115 -9.31 -7.92 -3.80
N ALA A 116 -9.37 -9.24 -3.60
CA ALA A 116 -9.25 -10.23 -4.68
C ALA A 116 -10.32 -10.04 -5.77
N GLY A 117 -11.60 -9.91 -5.38
CA GLY A 117 -12.72 -9.70 -6.31
C GLY A 117 -12.60 -8.36 -7.04
N PHE A 118 -12.21 -7.32 -6.33
CA PHE A 118 -11.98 -6.01 -6.92
C PHE A 118 -10.86 -6.05 -7.99
N LEU A 119 -9.72 -6.70 -7.67
CA LEU A 119 -8.62 -6.82 -8.65
C LEU A 119 -9.02 -7.63 -9.90
N ASP A 120 -9.88 -8.64 -9.76
CA ASP A 120 -10.36 -9.41 -10.91
C ASP A 120 -11.26 -8.57 -11.83
N GLU A 121 -12.01 -7.62 -11.27
CA GLU A 121 -12.89 -6.73 -12.02
C GLU A 121 -12.11 -5.63 -12.77
N VAL A 122 -11.25 -4.88 -12.05
CA VAL A 122 -10.65 -3.64 -12.60
C VAL A 122 -9.28 -3.86 -13.24
N ALA A 123 -8.58 -4.91 -12.87
CA ALA A 123 -7.22 -5.21 -13.29
C ALA A 123 -7.01 -6.71 -13.56
N PRO A 124 -7.70 -7.33 -14.54
CA PRO A 124 -7.59 -8.78 -14.80
C PRO A 124 -6.18 -9.19 -15.30
N GLY A 125 -5.40 -8.26 -15.79
CA GLY A 125 -4.01 -8.47 -16.24
C GLY A 125 -2.98 -8.29 -15.12
N THR A 126 -1.79 -7.85 -15.49
CA THR A 126 -0.71 -7.55 -14.54
C THR A 126 -0.93 -6.22 -13.84
N ILE A 127 -0.57 -6.18 -12.57
CA ILE A 127 -0.57 -4.99 -11.71
C ILE A 127 0.90 -4.67 -11.44
N ASP A 128 1.35 -3.47 -11.81
CA ASP A 128 2.75 -3.10 -11.66
C ASP A 128 3.07 -2.76 -10.19
N LEU A 129 2.14 -2.11 -9.49
CA LEU A 129 2.28 -1.75 -8.08
C LEU A 129 0.93 -1.82 -7.35
N LEU A 130 0.91 -2.50 -6.20
CA LEU A 130 -0.17 -2.48 -5.22
C LEU A 130 0.32 -1.72 -3.97
N LYS A 131 -0.34 -0.62 -3.62
CA LYS A 131 -0.13 0.10 -2.35
C LYS A 131 -1.24 -0.27 -1.38
N LEU A 132 -0.86 -0.57 -0.14
CA LEU A 132 -1.76 -0.85 0.99
C LEU A 132 -1.43 0.07 2.15
N ASP A 133 -2.39 0.91 2.50
CA ASP A 133 -2.34 1.87 3.60
C ASP A 133 -3.79 2.13 4.02
N ILE A 134 -4.37 1.15 4.73
CA ILE A 134 -5.81 1.00 4.98
C ILE A 134 -6.15 0.78 6.45
N GLU A 135 -5.29 1.38 7.30
CA GLU A 135 -5.54 1.56 8.73
C GLU A 135 -5.96 0.27 9.47
N GLY A 136 -5.15 -0.81 9.27
CA GLY A 136 -5.28 -2.09 9.98
C GLY A 136 -5.97 -3.21 9.20
N SER A 137 -6.48 -2.96 7.99
CA SER A 137 -7.08 -4.00 7.13
C SER A 137 -6.09 -4.67 6.17
N GLU A 138 -4.81 -4.31 6.20
CA GLU A 138 -3.76 -4.76 5.25
C GLU A 138 -3.62 -6.29 5.25
N ILE A 139 -3.65 -6.92 6.43
CA ILE A 139 -3.50 -8.37 6.57
C ILE A 139 -4.70 -9.10 5.95
N ALA A 140 -5.92 -8.67 6.26
CA ALA A 140 -7.13 -9.26 5.71
C ALA A 140 -7.19 -9.11 4.18
N ALA A 141 -6.83 -7.94 3.67
CA ALA A 141 -6.71 -7.67 2.25
C ALA A 141 -5.68 -8.59 1.57
N LEU A 142 -4.48 -8.71 2.13
CA LEU A 142 -3.44 -9.61 1.61
C LEU A 142 -3.86 -11.08 1.69
N GLN A 143 -4.52 -11.52 2.75
CA GLN A 143 -4.99 -12.90 2.91
C GLN A 143 -6.05 -13.28 1.87
N SER A 144 -6.85 -12.34 1.38
CA SER A 144 -7.84 -12.58 0.30
C SER A 144 -7.18 -12.93 -1.03
N LEU A 145 -5.91 -12.52 -1.25
CA LEU A 145 -5.18 -12.74 -2.49
C LEU A 145 -4.68 -14.19 -2.58
N GLY A 146 -5.24 -14.99 -3.48
CA GLY A 146 -4.72 -16.32 -3.82
C GLY A 146 -3.47 -16.24 -4.70
N GLU A 147 -2.85 -17.41 -4.98
CA GLU A 147 -1.63 -17.52 -5.79
C GLU A 147 -1.75 -16.84 -7.15
N ARG A 148 -2.90 -17.00 -7.83
CA ARG A 148 -3.17 -16.38 -9.13
C ARG A 148 -3.11 -14.84 -9.09
N HIS A 149 -3.51 -14.22 -7.99
CA HIS A 149 -3.44 -12.78 -7.82
C HIS A 149 -2.00 -12.34 -7.56
N LEU A 150 -1.32 -13.03 -6.63
CA LEU A 150 0.07 -12.74 -6.28
C LEU A 150 1.02 -12.92 -7.48
N ALA A 151 0.77 -13.92 -8.34
CA ALA A 151 1.59 -14.17 -9.53
C ALA A 151 1.58 -13.01 -10.54
N ARG A 152 0.58 -12.13 -10.53
CA ARG A 152 0.43 -11.01 -11.47
C ARG A 152 0.72 -9.63 -10.89
N ILE A 153 1.10 -9.54 -9.61
CA ILE A 153 1.50 -8.30 -8.95
C ILE A 153 3.03 -8.19 -8.95
N GLY A 154 3.55 -7.09 -9.51
CA GLY A 154 4.99 -6.83 -9.62
C GLY A 154 5.63 -6.39 -8.32
N GLN A 155 5.03 -5.40 -7.67
CA GLN A 155 5.47 -4.86 -6.39
C GLN A 155 4.27 -4.64 -5.46
N ILE A 156 4.50 -4.80 -4.16
CA ILE A 156 3.57 -4.39 -3.09
C ILE A 156 4.35 -3.45 -2.17
N THR A 157 3.78 -2.29 -1.87
CA THR A 157 4.23 -1.43 -0.78
C THR A 157 3.12 -1.37 0.26
N ALA A 158 3.47 -1.59 1.52
CA ALA A 158 2.48 -1.62 2.61
C ALA A 158 2.97 -0.83 3.82
N GLU A 159 2.06 -0.04 4.38
CA GLU A 159 2.17 0.49 5.73
C GLU A 159 1.33 -0.39 6.65
N PHE A 160 2.02 -1.24 7.45
CA PHE A 160 1.32 -2.04 8.45
C PHE A 160 1.20 -1.25 9.74
N HIS A 161 -0.02 -1.17 10.28
CA HIS A 161 -0.34 -0.37 11.46
C HIS A 161 -0.14 -1.16 12.77
N ASP A 162 0.99 -1.91 12.89
CA ASP A 162 1.37 -2.66 14.09
C ASP A 162 1.72 -1.75 15.28
N PHE A 163 1.99 -0.48 15.02
CA PHE A 163 2.23 0.54 16.05
C PHE A 163 0.97 1.19 16.61
N CYS A 164 -0.18 1.03 15.95
CA CYS A 164 -1.48 1.52 16.41
C CYS A 164 -2.25 0.48 17.24
N GLY A 165 -1.75 -0.77 17.32
CA GLY A 165 -2.41 -1.85 18.05
C GLY A 165 -3.56 -2.53 17.30
N TYR A 166 -3.82 -2.18 16.04
CA TYR A 166 -4.83 -2.84 15.21
C TYR A 166 -4.42 -4.25 14.78
N VAL A 167 -3.13 -4.45 14.59
CA VAL A 167 -2.53 -5.74 14.24
C VAL A 167 -1.29 -5.98 15.11
N THR A 168 -0.96 -7.23 15.37
CA THR A 168 0.25 -7.59 16.11
C THR A 168 1.45 -7.73 15.16
N SER A 169 2.65 -7.48 15.67
CA SER A 169 3.88 -7.70 14.88
C SER A 169 4.02 -9.15 14.41
N GLY A 170 3.49 -10.13 15.16
CA GLY A 170 3.48 -11.54 14.77
C GLY A 170 2.59 -11.82 13.55
N GLU A 171 1.41 -11.20 13.47
CA GLU A 171 0.51 -11.30 12.31
C GLU A 171 1.13 -10.68 11.06
N VAL A 172 1.79 -9.52 11.22
CA VAL A 172 2.52 -8.88 10.11
C VAL A 172 3.68 -9.75 9.63
N ASP A 173 4.47 -10.32 10.55
CA ASP A 173 5.58 -11.22 10.19
C ASP A 173 5.07 -12.49 9.48
N ALA A 174 3.93 -13.03 9.89
CA ALA A 174 3.28 -14.16 9.21
C ALA A 174 2.80 -13.79 7.79
N ALA A 175 2.20 -12.61 7.60
CA ALA A 175 1.79 -12.13 6.28
C ALA A 175 3.00 -11.94 5.35
N ILE A 176 4.09 -11.34 5.85
CA ILE A 176 5.33 -11.19 5.10
C ILE A 176 5.95 -12.56 4.77
N ALA A 177 5.93 -13.51 5.70
CA ALA A 177 6.44 -14.87 5.46
C ALA A 177 5.63 -15.59 4.37
N ARG A 178 4.31 -15.45 4.36
CA ARG A 178 3.43 -15.97 3.30
C ARG A 178 3.79 -15.39 1.94
N LEU A 179 4.00 -14.08 1.82
CA LEU A 179 4.40 -13.44 0.56
C LEU A 179 5.79 -13.87 0.11
N LYS A 180 6.73 -14.07 1.04
CA LYS A 180 8.04 -14.69 0.71
C LYS A 180 7.88 -16.10 0.16
N GLY A 181 7.00 -16.91 0.75
CA GLY A 181 6.64 -18.24 0.24
C GLY A 181 6.04 -18.20 -1.17
N ALA A 182 5.31 -17.14 -1.51
CA ALA A 182 4.77 -16.88 -2.84
C ALA A 182 5.79 -16.24 -3.81
N GLY A 183 7.08 -16.16 -3.45
CA GLY A 183 8.15 -15.70 -4.32
C GLY A 183 8.48 -14.20 -4.25
N PHE A 184 8.00 -13.47 -3.25
CA PHE A 184 8.37 -12.06 -3.06
C PHE A 184 9.65 -11.93 -2.22
N ALA A 185 10.51 -10.97 -2.58
CA ALA A 185 11.57 -10.48 -1.71
C ALA A 185 11.02 -9.30 -0.90
N ALA A 186 11.15 -9.31 0.43
CA ALA A 186 10.61 -8.28 1.32
C ALA A 186 11.71 -7.44 1.96
N PHE A 187 11.51 -6.11 1.99
CA PHE A 187 12.44 -5.11 2.47
C PHE A 187 11.72 -4.13 3.42
N PRO A 188 11.83 -4.31 4.75
CA PRO A 188 11.32 -3.34 5.71
C PRO A 188 12.28 -2.15 5.83
N PHE A 189 11.76 -0.93 5.76
CA PHE A 189 12.52 0.33 5.86
C PHE A 189 12.40 1.02 7.21
N SER A 190 11.44 0.64 8.03
CA SER A 190 11.33 1.08 9.42
C SER A 190 12.14 0.17 10.34
N TRP A 191 12.71 0.73 11.46
CA TRP A 191 13.55 -0.03 12.39
C TRP A 191 12.74 -0.77 13.48
N HIS A 192 11.65 -0.16 13.93
CA HIS A 192 10.87 -0.63 15.08
C HIS A 192 9.44 -1.02 14.74
N THR A 193 8.98 -0.67 13.56
CA THR A 193 7.62 -0.92 13.06
C THR A 193 7.66 -1.52 11.67
N ARG A 194 6.52 -1.97 11.16
CA ARG A 194 6.34 -2.38 9.76
C ARG A 194 5.64 -1.28 8.94
N GLY A 195 5.81 0.00 9.35
CA GLY A 195 5.19 1.16 8.70
C GLY A 195 5.69 1.50 7.29
N ASP A 196 6.68 0.80 6.74
CA ASP A 196 7.08 0.92 5.32
C ASP A 196 7.78 -0.37 4.90
N VAL A 197 7.08 -1.22 4.16
CA VAL A 197 7.59 -2.50 3.65
C VAL A 197 7.39 -2.60 2.16
N LEU A 198 8.49 -2.71 1.41
CA LEU A 198 8.47 -3.04 -0.02
C LEU A 198 8.60 -4.56 -0.20
N MET A 199 7.75 -5.12 -1.04
CA MET A 199 7.81 -6.51 -1.46
C MET A 199 7.85 -6.60 -2.99
N VAL A 200 8.83 -7.32 -3.55
CA VAL A 200 9.09 -7.39 -5.00
C VAL A 200 8.96 -8.83 -5.46
N ASN A 201 8.08 -9.07 -6.42
CA ASN A 201 7.85 -10.39 -7.02
C ASN A 201 9.08 -10.82 -7.83
N GLN A 202 9.73 -11.91 -7.42
CA GLN A 202 10.98 -12.37 -8.02
C GLN A 202 10.78 -13.10 -9.35
N ALA A 203 9.58 -13.62 -9.62
CA ALA A 203 9.26 -14.21 -10.92
C ALA A 203 9.11 -13.14 -12.01
N LEU A 204 8.58 -11.97 -11.65
CA LEU A 204 8.33 -10.86 -12.57
C LEU A 204 9.52 -9.89 -12.64
N HIS A 205 10.15 -9.65 -11.50
CA HIS A 205 11.26 -8.71 -11.32
C HIS A 205 12.39 -9.36 -10.53
N PRO A 206 13.20 -10.25 -11.14
CA PRO A 206 14.29 -10.92 -10.45
C PRO A 206 15.35 -9.92 -9.97
N LEU A 207 15.64 -9.94 -8.67
CA LEU A 207 16.67 -9.11 -8.04
C LEU A 207 17.93 -9.93 -7.80
N SER A 208 19.08 -9.40 -8.24
CA SER A 208 20.39 -9.99 -7.93
C SER A 208 20.72 -9.85 -6.43
N THR A 209 21.72 -10.57 -5.96
CA THR A 209 22.23 -10.42 -4.58
C THR A 209 22.67 -8.98 -4.29
N ILE A 210 23.27 -8.31 -5.27
CA ILE A 210 23.71 -6.91 -5.16
C ILE A 210 22.49 -5.99 -5.01
N ASP A 211 21.43 -6.19 -5.82
CA ASP A 211 20.20 -5.40 -5.70
C ASP A 211 19.56 -5.56 -4.33
N ARG A 212 19.44 -6.80 -3.84
CA ARG A 212 18.89 -7.11 -2.51
C ARG A 212 19.68 -6.46 -1.38
N PHE A 213 21.01 -6.50 -1.47
CA PHE A 213 21.88 -5.84 -0.49
C PHE A 213 21.68 -4.31 -0.52
N ARG A 214 21.67 -3.71 -1.71
CA ARG A 214 21.49 -2.26 -1.86
C ARG A 214 20.13 -1.80 -1.33
N ILE A 215 19.04 -2.47 -1.72
CA ILE A 215 17.69 -2.13 -1.27
C ILE A 215 17.57 -2.32 0.26
N GLY A 216 17.96 -3.47 0.77
CA GLY A 216 17.75 -3.84 2.17
C GLY A 216 18.69 -3.18 3.17
N ARG A 217 19.90 -2.77 2.76
CA ARG A 217 20.91 -2.23 3.68
C ARG A 217 21.20 -0.76 3.39
N VAL A 218 21.69 -0.45 2.19
CA VAL A 218 22.16 0.90 1.87
C VAL A 218 21.03 1.92 2.02
N GLU A 219 19.86 1.66 1.44
CA GLU A 219 18.75 2.61 1.49
C GLU A 219 18.17 2.76 2.91
N ARG A 220 18.08 1.69 3.66
CA ARG A 220 17.64 1.74 5.06
C ARG A 220 18.53 2.62 5.93
N TYR A 221 19.87 2.51 5.78
CA TYR A 221 20.82 3.35 6.51
C TYR A 221 20.76 4.81 6.05
N ARG A 222 20.66 5.06 4.75
CA ARG A 222 20.55 6.43 4.20
C ARG A 222 19.34 7.16 4.78
N ARG A 223 18.19 6.51 4.87
CA ARG A 223 16.97 7.10 5.45
C ARG A 223 17.07 7.30 6.95
N GLY A 224 17.67 6.37 7.67
CA GLY A 224 17.93 6.53 9.10
C GLY A 224 18.78 7.78 9.39
N LEU A 225 19.84 8.00 8.62
CA LEU A 225 20.71 9.16 8.74
C LEU A 225 19.98 10.48 8.43
N HIS A 226 19.18 10.53 7.37
CA HIS A 226 18.37 11.71 7.03
C HIS A 226 17.36 12.09 8.13
N ARG A 227 16.74 11.12 8.81
CA ARG A 227 15.83 11.40 9.92
C ARG A 227 16.54 11.99 11.13
N VAL A 228 17.75 11.50 11.45
CA VAL A 228 18.56 12.03 12.56
C VAL A 228 18.98 13.47 12.27
N LEU A 229 19.45 13.77 11.06
CA LEU A 229 19.88 15.10 10.67
C LEU A 229 18.75 16.14 10.65
N ARG A 230 17.52 15.74 10.27
CA ARG A 230 16.35 16.64 10.30
C ARG A 230 15.79 16.91 11.70
N ARG A 231 16.14 16.10 12.71
CA ARG A 231 15.72 16.34 14.10
C ARG A 231 16.67 17.27 14.87
N GLN A 232 17.81 17.58 14.30
CA GLN A 232 18.84 18.45 14.93
C GLN A 232 18.89 19.86 14.31
N GLY A 233 18.08 20.17 13.34
CA GLY A 233 17.89 21.49 12.73
C GLY A 233 16.43 21.95 12.89
#